data_ec3a840c040ea3b2e19b5965c2b7eaca
#
_entry.id   ec3a840c040ea3b2e19b5965c2b7eaca
#
_cell.length_a   1.000
_cell.length_b   1.000
_cell.length_c   1.000
_cell.angle_alpha   90.00
_cell.angle_beta   90.00
_cell.angle_gamma   90.00
#
_symmetry.space_group_name_H-M   'P 1'
#
loop_
_entity.id
_entity.type
_entity.pdbx_description
1 polymer ?
#
loop_
_entity_poly.entity_id
_entity_poly.type
_entity_poly.pdbx_seq_one_letter_code
_entity_poly.pdbx_strand_id
1 'polypeptide(L)'
;MSTKLIVSNYKNFKCGVKLNEGELVNIRFQPNEDVQIGDIYKVKVSEILPNDSGAFITYGKDDQRGFFKRINLPNGDKAHEGQTLLLQVRSIGSKDKVHLFTNNIILTGKFINLLPYGDEIILSRRTRKNLDTNQQDKIMDALSDTEVGLIARHNLTPENMEIAQAELKTLNNQWKEIELNAKELNEEGLVFQNTYFDQNFVCDYSDKNTDQIIFSDHDRFEKVKNWD
;
A
#
# COMPACT_ATOMS: atom_id res chain seq x y z
N MET A 1 -23.74 -15.36 13.56
CA MET A 1 -23.56 -13.98 13.05
C MET A 1 -23.04 -14.12 11.62
N SER A 2 -23.78 -13.63 10.64
CA SER A 2 -23.39 -13.75 9.22
C SER A 2 -22.74 -12.46 8.75
N THR A 3 -21.44 -12.52 8.47
CA THR A 3 -20.67 -11.39 7.93
C THR A 3 -20.46 -11.58 6.43
N LYS A 4 -20.79 -10.56 5.64
CA LYS A 4 -20.57 -10.55 4.19
C LYS A 4 -19.73 -9.36 3.79
N LEU A 5 -18.76 -9.59 2.90
CA LEU A 5 -18.04 -8.55 2.20
C LEU A 5 -18.51 -8.50 0.74
N ILE A 6 -18.76 -7.31 0.25
CA ILE A 6 -19.17 -7.08 -1.14
C ILE A 6 -18.20 -6.12 -1.78
N VAL A 7 -17.62 -6.52 -2.89
CA VAL A 7 -16.68 -5.72 -3.69
C VAL A 7 -17.34 -5.46 -5.06
N SER A 8 -17.57 -4.20 -5.37
CA SER A 8 -18.29 -3.80 -6.57
C SER A 8 -17.81 -2.46 -7.12
N ASN A 9 -18.38 -2.03 -8.23
CA ASN A 9 -18.27 -0.68 -8.74
C ASN A 9 -19.58 0.08 -8.47
N TYR A 10 -19.46 1.33 -8.07
CA TYR A 10 -20.60 2.24 -7.96
C TYR A 10 -20.27 3.54 -8.70
N LYS A 11 -20.91 3.78 -9.84
CA LYS A 11 -20.56 4.87 -10.75
C LYS A 11 -19.07 4.82 -11.09
N ASN A 12 -18.35 5.90 -10.85
CA ASN A 12 -16.90 6.04 -11.07
C ASN A 12 -16.05 5.64 -9.85
N PHE A 13 -16.57 4.79 -8.96
CA PHE A 13 -15.85 4.36 -7.76
C PHE A 13 -15.77 2.84 -7.67
N LYS A 14 -14.62 2.34 -7.24
CA LYS A 14 -14.52 1.02 -6.62
C LYS A 14 -15.18 1.12 -5.25
N CYS A 15 -16.00 0.15 -4.89
CA CYS A 15 -16.76 0.14 -3.65
C CYS A 15 -16.56 -1.17 -2.91
N GLY A 16 -16.25 -1.09 -1.63
CA GLY A 16 -16.23 -2.22 -0.72
C GLY A 16 -17.23 -2.01 0.42
N VAL A 17 -18.05 -3.02 0.70
CA VAL A 17 -19.10 -2.98 1.71
C VAL A 17 -18.96 -4.15 2.67
N LYS A 18 -19.01 -3.91 3.98
CA LYS A 18 -19.13 -4.94 5.02
C LYS A 18 -20.53 -4.91 5.61
N LEU A 19 -21.19 -6.06 5.59
CA LEU A 19 -22.51 -6.27 6.22
C LEU A 19 -22.37 -7.28 7.36
N ASN A 20 -23.03 -7.01 8.49
CA ASN A 20 -23.25 -7.99 9.56
C ASN A 20 -24.75 -8.20 9.71
N GLU A 21 -25.21 -9.44 9.57
CA GLU A 21 -26.64 -9.82 9.66
C GLU A 21 -27.54 -8.99 8.72
N GLY A 22 -26.98 -8.55 7.58
CA GLY A 22 -27.67 -7.72 6.59
C GLY A 22 -27.57 -6.22 6.86
N GLU A 23 -27.05 -5.78 7.99
CA GLU A 23 -26.86 -4.36 8.31
C GLU A 23 -25.51 -3.83 7.82
N LEU A 24 -25.49 -2.62 7.32
CA LEU A 24 -24.28 -1.94 6.85
C LEU A 24 -23.38 -1.55 8.04
N VAL A 25 -22.19 -2.16 8.13
CA VAL A 25 -21.21 -1.87 9.17
C VAL A 25 -20.09 -0.98 8.68
N ASN A 26 -19.66 -1.17 7.43
CA ASN A 26 -18.60 -0.36 6.84
C ASN A 26 -18.78 -0.22 5.32
N ILE A 27 -18.35 0.92 4.80
CA ILE A 27 -18.29 1.17 3.36
C ILE A 27 -17.00 1.93 3.02
N ARG A 28 -16.35 1.53 1.93
CA ARG A 28 -15.18 2.19 1.36
C ARG A 28 -15.40 2.50 -0.10
N PHE A 29 -14.96 3.68 -0.50
CA PHE A 29 -14.93 4.10 -1.89
C PHE A 29 -13.53 4.51 -2.28
N GLN A 30 -13.14 4.15 -3.52
CA GLN A 30 -11.94 4.64 -4.17
C GLN A 30 -12.34 5.12 -5.58
N PRO A 31 -12.01 6.35 -5.98
CA PRO A 31 -12.27 6.81 -7.33
C PRO A 31 -11.63 5.90 -8.38
N ASN A 32 -12.31 5.70 -9.50
CA ASN A 32 -11.78 4.99 -10.67
C ASN A 32 -11.02 6.00 -11.55
N GLU A 33 -9.91 6.50 -11.06
CA GLU A 33 -9.04 7.45 -11.75
C GLU A 33 -7.83 6.73 -12.33
N ASP A 34 -7.16 7.36 -13.31
CA ASP A 34 -5.94 6.81 -13.90
C ASP A 34 -4.80 6.70 -12.87
N VAL A 35 -4.81 7.59 -11.86
CA VAL A 35 -3.87 7.59 -10.73
C VAL A 35 -4.56 7.02 -9.51
N GLN A 36 -3.98 5.99 -8.91
CA GLN A 36 -4.54 5.33 -7.74
C GLN A 36 -3.65 5.54 -6.50
N ILE A 37 -4.26 5.57 -5.30
CA ILE A 37 -3.49 5.56 -4.06
C ILE A 37 -2.66 4.27 -4.01
N GLY A 38 -1.36 4.42 -3.74
CA GLY A 38 -0.41 3.31 -3.71
C GLY A 38 0.35 3.07 -5.02
N ASP A 39 -0.05 3.71 -6.13
CA ASP A 39 0.74 3.71 -7.36
C ASP A 39 2.14 4.29 -7.09
N ILE A 40 3.16 3.71 -7.73
CA ILE A 40 4.53 4.19 -7.61
C ILE A 40 4.97 4.77 -8.95
N TYR A 41 5.45 6.00 -8.90
CA TYR A 41 5.93 6.73 -10.05
C TYR A 41 7.42 7.04 -9.94
N LYS A 42 8.09 7.01 -11.07
CA LYS A 42 9.35 7.72 -11.28
C LYS A 42 8.99 9.18 -11.53
N VAL A 43 9.47 10.07 -10.67
CA VAL A 43 9.10 11.50 -10.68
C VAL A 43 10.35 12.35 -10.74
N LYS A 44 10.20 13.61 -11.15
CA LYS A 44 11.27 14.61 -11.08
C LYS A 44 10.89 15.74 -10.14
N VAL A 45 11.80 16.13 -9.28
CA VAL A 45 11.61 17.28 -8.38
C VAL A 45 11.72 18.56 -9.20
N SER A 46 10.63 19.35 -9.26
CA SER A 46 10.57 20.56 -10.07
C SER A 46 10.84 21.82 -9.27
N GLU A 47 10.46 21.86 -7.98
CA GLU A 47 10.59 23.05 -7.13
C GLU A 47 10.64 22.65 -5.65
N ILE A 48 11.62 23.15 -4.90
CA ILE A 48 11.69 22.99 -3.45
C ILE A 48 11.07 24.22 -2.79
N LEU A 49 10.13 23.99 -1.87
CA LEU A 49 9.49 25.09 -1.15
C LEU A 49 10.40 25.65 -0.04
N PRO A 50 10.23 26.96 0.30
CA PRO A 50 10.99 27.59 1.39
C PRO A 50 10.88 26.80 2.70
N ASN A 51 11.97 26.82 3.49
CA ASN A 51 12.10 26.13 4.79
C ASN A 51 11.91 24.59 4.68
N ASP A 52 12.19 24.01 3.53
CA ASP A 52 12.07 22.55 3.32
C ASP A 52 10.66 22.01 3.63
N SER A 53 9.63 22.84 3.47
CA SER A 53 8.25 22.49 3.80
C SER A 53 7.62 21.47 2.84
N GLY A 54 8.30 21.18 1.73
CA GLY A 54 7.94 20.19 0.71
C GLY A 54 8.51 20.55 -0.64
N ALA A 55 8.15 19.76 -1.64
CA ALA A 55 8.56 19.97 -3.02
C ALA A 55 7.38 19.71 -3.97
N PHE A 56 7.35 20.45 -5.05
CA PHE A 56 6.57 20.07 -6.22
C PHE A 56 7.37 19.11 -7.07
N ILE A 57 6.66 18.18 -7.68
CA ILE A 57 7.21 17.16 -8.60
C ILE A 57 6.43 17.17 -9.91
N THR A 58 7.07 16.71 -10.96
CA THR A 58 6.41 16.31 -12.21
C THR A 58 6.38 14.79 -12.30
N TYR A 59 5.30 14.24 -12.84
CA TYR A 59 5.11 12.79 -13.00
C TYR A 59 4.18 12.47 -14.17
N GLY A 60 4.29 11.25 -14.69
CA GLY A 60 3.43 10.75 -15.77
C GLY A 60 3.62 11.46 -17.11
N LYS A 61 2.71 11.17 -18.02
CA LYS A 61 2.64 11.84 -19.31
C LYS A 61 2.09 13.25 -19.12
N ASP A 62 2.54 14.21 -19.89
CA ASP A 62 2.09 15.61 -19.85
C ASP A 62 2.53 16.41 -18.60
N ASP A 63 3.64 16.04 -17.97
CA ASP A 63 4.24 16.77 -16.84
C ASP A 63 3.23 17.11 -15.72
N GLN A 64 2.38 16.17 -15.39
CA GLN A 64 1.40 16.35 -14.30
C GLN A 64 2.10 16.78 -13.02
N ARG A 65 1.52 17.74 -12.31
CA ARG A 65 2.10 18.29 -11.08
C ARG A 65 1.60 17.54 -9.84
N GLY A 66 2.52 17.10 -9.00
CA GLY A 66 2.26 16.50 -7.70
C GLY A 66 2.96 17.25 -6.57
N PHE A 67 2.64 16.91 -5.32
CA PHE A 67 3.28 17.47 -4.12
C PHE A 67 3.86 16.38 -3.23
N PHE A 68 5.08 16.61 -2.78
CA PHE A 68 5.85 15.73 -1.92
C PHE A 68 6.23 16.47 -0.64
N LYS A 69 5.65 16.09 0.50
CA LYS A 69 5.76 16.87 1.75
C LYS A 69 7.08 16.69 2.48
N ARG A 70 7.69 15.51 2.44
CA ARG A 70 8.93 15.21 3.17
C ARG A 70 10.10 15.12 2.20
N ILE A 71 10.91 16.15 2.14
CA ILE A 71 12.08 16.18 1.28
C ILE A 71 13.28 15.39 1.81
N ASN A 72 13.27 14.97 3.09
CA ASN A 72 14.28 14.06 3.62
C ASN A 72 14.10 12.66 3.01
N LEU A 73 15.14 12.17 2.38
CA LEU A 73 15.17 10.86 1.74
C LEU A 73 15.55 9.77 2.74
N PRO A 74 15.26 8.50 2.45
CA PRO A 74 15.59 7.39 3.34
C PRO A 74 17.08 7.26 3.69
N ASN A 75 17.97 7.67 2.78
CA ASN A 75 19.41 7.67 2.98
C ASN A 75 19.93 8.86 3.84
N GLY A 76 19.03 9.69 4.38
CA GLY A 76 19.37 10.85 5.19
C GLY A 76 19.63 12.15 4.39
N ASP A 77 19.74 12.07 3.07
CA ASP A 77 19.91 13.24 2.22
C ASP A 77 18.61 14.03 2.08
N LYS A 78 18.72 15.26 1.58
CA LYS A 78 17.57 16.04 1.16
C LYS A 78 17.36 15.95 -0.35
N ALA A 79 16.13 15.90 -0.77
CA ALA A 79 15.80 16.02 -2.19
C ALA A 79 16.22 17.39 -2.72
N HIS A 80 16.64 17.46 -3.96
CA HIS A 80 17.03 18.69 -4.65
C HIS A 80 16.31 18.81 -6.00
N GLU A 81 16.20 20.04 -6.51
CA GLU A 81 15.60 20.31 -7.80
C GLU A 81 16.31 19.58 -8.94
N GLY A 82 15.56 19.06 -9.87
CA GLY A 82 16.05 18.25 -10.99
C GLY A 82 16.30 16.78 -10.63
N GLN A 83 16.24 16.39 -9.35
CA GLN A 83 16.45 15.01 -8.92
C GLN A 83 15.30 14.11 -9.34
N THR A 84 15.63 12.90 -9.79
CA THR A 84 14.67 11.85 -10.08
C THR A 84 14.52 10.94 -8.86
N LEU A 85 13.27 10.66 -8.45
CA LEU A 85 12.93 9.87 -7.28
C LEU A 85 11.86 8.83 -7.62
N LEU A 86 11.78 7.76 -6.80
CA LEU A 86 10.61 6.89 -6.73
C LEU A 86 9.73 7.37 -5.59
N LEU A 87 8.49 7.74 -5.92
CA LEU A 87 7.51 8.16 -4.93
C LEU A 87 6.19 7.41 -5.11
N GLN A 88 5.53 7.17 -4.00
CA GLN A 88 4.22 6.53 -3.95
C GLN A 88 3.10 7.56 -3.78
N VAL A 89 2.00 7.40 -4.51
CA VAL A 89 0.79 8.21 -4.35
C VAL A 89 0.17 7.91 -2.99
N ARG A 90 0.10 8.93 -2.14
CA ARG A 90 -0.46 8.85 -0.80
C ARG A 90 -1.92 9.28 -0.74
N SER A 91 -2.29 10.27 -1.53
CA SER A 91 -3.64 10.84 -1.56
C SER A 91 -3.93 11.45 -2.92
N ILE A 92 -5.13 11.21 -3.41
CA ILE A 92 -5.64 11.82 -4.64
C ILE A 92 -6.08 13.25 -4.32
N GLY A 93 -5.62 14.19 -5.12
CA GLY A 93 -6.05 15.59 -5.06
C GLY A 93 -7.48 15.75 -5.57
N SER A 94 -8.15 16.80 -5.14
CA SER A 94 -9.42 17.24 -5.72
C SER A 94 -9.17 18.24 -6.86
N LYS A 95 -10.24 18.73 -7.51
CA LYS A 95 -10.15 19.63 -8.69
C LYS A 95 -9.10 20.75 -8.59
N ASP A 96 -8.89 21.32 -7.39
CA ASP A 96 -7.97 22.44 -7.15
C ASP A 96 -6.72 22.03 -6.36
N LYS A 97 -6.51 20.74 -6.12
CA LYS A 97 -5.38 20.24 -5.32
C LYS A 97 -4.65 19.14 -6.08
N VAL A 98 -3.33 19.25 -6.09
CA VAL A 98 -2.45 18.23 -6.67
C VAL A 98 -2.45 16.95 -5.85
N HIS A 99 -2.11 15.82 -6.47
CA HIS A 99 -1.90 14.56 -5.78
C HIS A 99 -0.73 14.67 -4.79
N LEU A 100 -0.88 14.01 -3.63
CA LEU A 100 0.18 13.94 -2.63
C LEU A 100 0.98 12.66 -2.79
N PHE A 101 2.29 12.80 -2.75
CA PHE A 101 3.24 11.72 -2.84
C PHE A 101 4.06 11.56 -1.56
N THR A 102 4.68 10.40 -1.40
CA THR A 102 5.54 10.06 -0.27
C THR A 102 6.71 9.20 -0.72
N ASN A 103 7.88 9.39 -0.10
CA ASN A 103 9.03 8.49 -0.22
C ASN A 103 8.95 7.29 0.74
N ASN A 104 8.03 7.28 1.69
CA ASN A 104 7.75 6.11 2.52
C ASN A 104 6.89 5.14 1.71
N ILE A 105 7.55 4.37 0.83
CA ILE A 105 6.87 3.36 0.00
C ILE A 105 6.46 2.19 0.88
N ILE A 106 5.23 1.73 0.68
CA ILE A 106 4.64 0.59 1.38
C ILE A 106 4.07 -0.37 0.34
N LEU A 107 4.59 -1.60 0.30
CA LEU A 107 3.95 -2.69 -0.43
C LEU A 107 3.09 -3.49 0.54
N THR A 108 1.80 -3.54 0.26
CA THR A 108 0.81 -4.11 1.18
C THR A 108 0.58 -5.58 0.88
N GLY A 109 0.83 -6.45 1.87
CA GLY A 109 0.43 -7.85 1.88
C GLY A 109 -0.75 -8.13 2.81
N LYS A 110 -1.12 -9.39 2.95
CA LYS A 110 -2.18 -9.88 3.84
C LYS A 110 -1.75 -9.88 5.31
N PHE A 111 -0.54 -10.34 5.56
CA PHE A 111 0.06 -10.48 6.90
C PHE A 111 1.12 -9.43 7.19
N ILE A 112 1.83 -8.98 6.17
CA ILE A 112 2.98 -8.08 6.28
C ILE A 112 2.83 -6.94 5.28
N ASN A 113 3.14 -5.72 5.71
CA ASN A 113 3.47 -4.64 4.78
C ASN A 113 4.98 -4.51 4.74
N LEU A 114 5.56 -4.53 3.54
CA LEU A 114 6.97 -4.28 3.32
C LEU A 114 7.23 -2.78 3.25
N LEU A 115 8.26 -2.34 3.95
CA LEU A 115 8.80 -0.97 3.92
C LEU A 115 10.19 -1.01 3.29
N PRO A 116 10.33 -0.90 1.97
CA PRO A 116 11.62 -1.13 1.29
C PRO A 116 12.75 -0.19 1.76
N TYR A 117 12.40 0.99 2.24
CA TYR A 117 13.33 1.99 2.75
C TYR A 117 13.36 2.07 4.28
N GLY A 118 12.70 1.14 4.96
CA GLY A 118 12.74 1.04 6.43
C GLY A 118 13.73 -0.03 6.87
N ASP A 119 14.03 -0.03 8.17
CA ASP A 119 14.93 -0.96 8.86
C ASP A 119 14.30 -1.54 10.14
N GLU A 120 13.09 -1.08 10.50
CA GLU A 120 12.42 -1.50 11.72
C GLU A 120 11.30 -2.50 11.46
N ILE A 121 11.12 -3.45 12.38
CA ILE A 121 9.95 -4.34 12.44
C ILE A 121 8.94 -3.72 13.39
N ILE A 122 7.76 -3.40 12.88
CA ILE A 122 6.69 -2.72 13.61
C ILE A 122 5.47 -3.64 13.71
N LEU A 123 5.02 -3.93 14.92
CA LEU A 123 3.71 -4.54 15.12
C LEU A 123 2.61 -3.48 14.96
N SER A 124 1.61 -3.71 14.12
CA SER A 124 0.49 -2.78 13.97
C SER A 124 -0.23 -2.59 15.31
N ARG A 125 -0.92 -1.45 15.47
CA ARG A 125 -1.69 -1.18 16.71
C ARG A 125 -2.71 -2.30 17.00
N ARG A 126 -3.35 -2.86 15.97
CA ARG A 126 -4.31 -3.96 16.13
C ARG A 126 -3.62 -5.26 16.51
N THR A 127 -2.47 -5.57 15.92
CA THR A 127 -1.64 -6.74 16.27
C THR A 127 -1.26 -6.69 17.73
N ARG A 128 -0.71 -5.57 18.21
CA ARG A 128 -0.33 -5.38 19.63
C ARG A 128 -1.51 -5.51 20.59
N LYS A 129 -2.72 -5.13 20.16
CA LYS A 129 -3.92 -5.25 21.00
C LYS A 129 -4.48 -6.68 21.07
N ASN A 130 -4.32 -7.44 19.99
CA ASN A 130 -4.95 -8.75 19.84
C ASN A 130 -4.08 -9.91 20.31
N LEU A 131 -2.76 -9.72 20.42
CA LEU A 131 -1.79 -10.74 20.79
C LEU A 131 -1.21 -10.43 22.17
N ASP A 132 -0.99 -11.48 22.96
CA ASP A 132 -0.23 -11.38 24.21
C ASP A 132 1.27 -11.17 23.94
N THR A 133 2.04 -10.82 24.98
CA THR A 133 3.46 -10.52 24.87
C THR A 133 4.28 -11.69 24.29
N ASN A 134 4.01 -12.92 24.72
CA ASN A 134 4.73 -14.09 24.22
C ASN A 134 4.48 -14.32 22.71
N GLN A 135 3.26 -14.11 22.25
CA GLN A 135 2.93 -14.18 20.82
C GLN A 135 3.60 -13.07 20.02
N GLN A 136 3.66 -11.85 20.57
CA GLN A 136 4.36 -10.71 19.96
C GLN A 136 5.86 -11.00 19.84
N ASP A 137 6.49 -11.51 20.91
CA ASP A 137 7.92 -11.86 20.91
C ASP A 137 8.24 -12.94 19.87
N LYS A 138 7.42 -13.98 19.76
CA LYS A 138 7.57 -15.03 18.73
C LYS A 138 7.53 -14.47 17.31
N ILE A 139 6.65 -13.50 17.04
CA ILE A 139 6.57 -12.85 15.73
C ILE A 139 7.82 -12.00 15.48
N MET A 140 8.25 -11.24 16.48
CA MET A 140 9.45 -10.40 16.34
C MET A 140 10.70 -11.24 16.11
N ASP A 141 10.87 -12.33 16.86
CA ASP A 141 11.99 -13.25 16.71
C ASP A 141 12.01 -13.90 15.32
N ALA A 142 10.83 -14.36 14.85
CA ALA A 142 10.72 -15.01 13.54
C ALA A 142 10.96 -14.08 12.33
N LEU A 143 10.86 -12.77 12.53
CA LEU A 143 11.10 -11.75 11.52
C LEU A 143 12.46 -11.04 11.69
N SER A 144 13.20 -11.32 12.77
CA SER A 144 14.43 -10.59 13.15
C SER A 144 15.54 -10.60 12.09
N ASP A 145 15.62 -11.66 11.27
CA ASP A 145 16.63 -11.80 10.22
C ASP A 145 16.32 -10.98 8.95
N THR A 146 15.31 -10.12 8.99
CA THR A 146 14.89 -9.34 7.82
C THR A 146 15.68 -8.03 7.73
N GLU A 147 16.32 -7.80 6.59
CA GLU A 147 17.14 -6.59 6.34
C GLU A 147 16.32 -5.35 5.95
N VAL A 148 15.00 -5.48 5.80
CA VAL A 148 14.08 -4.42 5.38
C VAL A 148 13.01 -4.17 6.43
N GLY A 149 12.48 -2.95 6.46
CA GLY A 149 11.41 -2.60 7.39
C GLY A 149 10.11 -3.35 7.10
N LEU A 150 9.39 -3.69 8.15
CA LEU A 150 8.13 -4.42 8.07
C LEU A 150 7.08 -3.86 9.02
N ILE A 151 5.81 -3.95 8.62
CA ILE A 151 4.68 -3.80 9.54
C ILE A 151 3.93 -5.12 9.59
N ALA A 152 3.99 -5.81 10.74
CA ALA A 152 3.16 -6.98 11.02
C ALA A 152 1.70 -6.55 11.17
N ARG A 153 0.83 -7.06 10.30
CA ARG A 153 -0.59 -6.71 10.25
C ARG A 153 -1.40 -7.52 11.25
N HIS A 154 -2.63 -7.10 11.49
CA HIS A 154 -3.52 -7.70 12.51
C HIS A 154 -3.93 -9.16 12.20
N ASN A 155 -3.74 -9.62 10.98
CA ASN A 155 -3.98 -11.00 10.57
C ASN A 155 -2.78 -11.92 10.86
N LEU A 156 -1.60 -11.36 11.17
CA LEU A 156 -0.42 -12.14 11.48
C LEU A 156 -0.51 -12.69 12.89
N THR A 157 -0.34 -14.02 13.01
CA THR A 157 -0.25 -14.76 14.26
C THR A 157 0.92 -15.75 14.20
N PRO A 158 1.40 -16.29 15.34
CA PRO A 158 2.46 -17.30 15.30
C PRO A 158 2.13 -18.53 14.43
N GLU A 159 0.84 -18.89 14.34
CA GLU A 159 0.39 -20.09 13.61
C GLU A 159 0.46 -19.94 12.09
N ASN A 160 0.43 -18.71 11.56
CA ASN A 160 0.50 -18.45 10.12
C ASN A 160 1.83 -17.84 9.66
N MET A 161 2.86 -17.96 10.49
CA MET A 161 4.17 -17.35 10.25
C MET A 161 4.85 -17.85 8.97
N GLU A 162 4.73 -19.15 8.66
CA GLU A 162 5.31 -19.73 7.43
C GLU A 162 4.72 -19.07 6.17
N ILE A 163 3.40 -18.85 6.17
CA ILE A 163 2.69 -18.18 5.06
C ILE A 163 3.15 -16.72 4.98
N ALA A 164 3.29 -16.04 6.10
CA ALA A 164 3.76 -14.67 6.15
C ALA A 164 5.21 -14.51 5.65
N GLN A 165 6.08 -15.48 5.94
CA GLN A 165 7.45 -15.50 5.40
C GLN A 165 7.48 -15.75 3.88
N ALA A 166 6.58 -16.57 3.35
CA ALA A 166 6.42 -16.75 1.90
C ALA A 166 5.89 -15.45 1.24
N GLU A 167 4.92 -14.78 1.86
CA GLU A 167 4.44 -13.47 1.42
C GLU A 167 5.57 -12.42 1.41
N LEU A 168 6.41 -12.39 2.43
CA LEU A 168 7.56 -11.50 2.50
C LEU A 168 8.52 -11.69 1.31
N LYS A 169 8.80 -12.94 0.93
CA LYS A 169 9.62 -13.23 -0.27
C LYS A 169 8.98 -12.69 -1.54
N THR A 170 7.66 -12.84 -1.66
CA THR A 170 6.89 -12.33 -2.81
C THR A 170 6.96 -10.81 -2.88
N LEU A 171 6.75 -10.10 -1.76
CA LEU A 171 6.84 -8.65 -1.68
C LEU A 171 8.25 -8.13 -1.98
N ASN A 172 9.30 -8.83 -1.51
CA ASN A 172 10.69 -8.48 -1.83
C ASN A 172 10.99 -8.65 -3.33
N ASN A 173 10.49 -9.70 -3.96
CA ASN A 173 10.64 -9.88 -5.41
C ASN A 173 9.90 -8.79 -6.19
N GLN A 174 8.69 -8.46 -5.77
CA GLN A 174 7.91 -7.37 -6.36
C GLN A 174 8.65 -6.02 -6.24
N TRP A 175 9.28 -5.75 -5.09
CA TRP A 175 10.08 -4.55 -4.93
C TRP A 175 11.26 -4.51 -5.90
N LYS A 176 11.98 -5.62 -6.06
CA LYS A 176 13.08 -5.72 -7.04
C LYS A 176 12.62 -5.48 -8.48
N GLU A 177 11.45 -5.98 -8.84
CA GLU A 177 10.85 -5.70 -10.16
C GLU A 177 10.51 -4.22 -10.33
N ILE A 178 9.96 -3.57 -9.30
CA ILE A 178 9.69 -2.12 -9.29
C ILE A 178 10.98 -1.33 -9.51
N GLU A 179 12.07 -1.68 -8.82
CA GLU A 179 13.37 -1.02 -9.00
C GLU A 179 13.94 -1.22 -10.41
N LEU A 180 13.79 -2.41 -10.98
CA LEU A 180 14.21 -2.70 -12.36
C LEU A 180 13.41 -1.88 -13.36
N ASN A 181 12.08 -1.91 -13.28
CA ASN A 181 11.20 -1.14 -14.14
C ASN A 181 11.50 0.37 -14.07
N ALA A 182 11.80 0.86 -12.86
CA ALA A 182 12.18 2.26 -12.68
C ALA A 182 13.51 2.64 -13.37
N LYS A 183 14.46 1.70 -13.44
CA LYS A 183 15.74 1.90 -14.13
C LYS A 183 15.57 1.88 -15.65
N GLU A 184 14.67 1.04 -16.16
CA GLU A 184 14.38 0.91 -17.58
C GLU A 184 13.61 2.10 -18.15
N LEU A 185 12.80 2.79 -17.33
CA LEU A 185 12.14 4.02 -17.75
C LEU A 185 13.17 5.15 -17.98
N ASN A 186 13.20 5.70 -19.19
CA ASN A 186 14.07 6.84 -19.52
C ASN A 186 13.53 8.17 -18.96
N GLU A 187 12.22 8.29 -18.83
CA GLU A 187 11.51 9.50 -18.42
C GLU A 187 10.67 9.25 -17.15
N GLU A 188 10.03 10.30 -16.65
CA GLU A 188 9.06 10.21 -15.57
C GLU A 188 7.84 9.39 -16.00
N GLY A 189 7.32 8.53 -15.11
CA GLY A 189 6.20 7.67 -15.47
C GLY A 189 5.77 6.72 -14.39
N LEU A 190 4.66 6.03 -14.65
CA LEU A 190 4.14 4.97 -13.79
C LEU A 190 5.10 3.77 -13.83
N VAL A 191 5.61 3.38 -12.67
CA VAL A 191 6.49 2.21 -12.48
C VAL A 191 5.70 1.01 -11.99
N PHE A 192 4.75 1.24 -11.09
CA PHE A 192 3.93 0.21 -10.50
C PHE A 192 2.50 0.72 -10.29
N GLN A 193 1.54 0.00 -10.85
CA GLN A 193 0.12 0.29 -10.64
C GLN A 193 -0.41 -0.51 -9.46
N ASN A 194 -0.92 0.20 -8.45
CA ASN A 194 -1.57 -0.43 -7.32
C ASN A 194 -2.99 -0.87 -7.68
N THR A 195 -3.19 -2.16 -7.87
CA THR A 195 -4.52 -2.75 -8.16
C THR A 195 -5.24 -3.22 -6.89
N TYR A 196 -4.73 -2.91 -5.71
CA TYR A 196 -5.04 -3.59 -4.46
C TYR A 196 -6.22 -3.03 -3.65
N PHE A 197 -7.10 -2.19 -4.18
CA PHE A 197 -8.29 -1.76 -3.43
C PHE A 197 -9.07 -2.97 -2.90
N ASP A 198 -9.32 -3.94 -3.77
CA ASP A 198 -10.13 -5.12 -3.47
C ASP A 198 -9.45 -6.01 -2.44
N GLN A 199 -8.16 -6.28 -2.65
CA GLN A 199 -7.33 -7.07 -1.75
C GLN A 199 -7.22 -6.40 -0.38
N ASN A 200 -6.91 -5.10 -0.34
CA ASN A 200 -6.83 -4.35 0.91
C ASN A 200 -8.17 -4.34 1.64
N PHE A 201 -9.28 -4.17 0.92
CA PHE A 201 -10.60 -4.20 1.52
C PHE A 201 -10.89 -5.57 2.12
N VAL A 202 -10.66 -6.64 1.36
CA VAL A 202 -10.85 -8.01 1.87
C VAL A 202 -9.96 -8.26 3.08
N CYS A 203 -8.67 -7.94 3.02
CA CYS A 203 -7.74 -8.15 4.14
C CYS A 203 -8.06 -7.35 5.38
N ASP A 204 -8.50 -6.10 5.23
CA ASP A 204 -8.80 -5.24 6.36
C ASP A 204 -10.10 -5.61 7.08
N TYR A 205 -11.05 -6.22 6.36
CA TYR A 205 -12.41 -6.43 6.84
C TYR A 205 -12.84 -7.90 6.93
N SER A 206 -12.10 -8.85 6.32
CA SER A 206 -12.34 -10.28 6.54
C SER A 206 -11.80 -10.72 7.91
N ASP A 207 -12.50 -11.64 8.52
CA ASP A 207 -12.12 -12.32 9.75
C ASP A 207 -12.67 -13.75 9.75
N LYS A 208 -12.40 -14.52 10.82
CA LYS A 208 -12.90 -15.91 10.97
C LYS A 208 -14.43 -16.06 10.95
N ASN A 209 -15.17 -14.95 11.07
CA ASN A 209 -16.63 -14.92 11.04
C ASN A 209 -17.15 -14.43 9.67
N THR A 210 -16.27 -14.26 8.69
CA THR A 210 -16.67 -13.87 7.33
C THR A 210 -17.20 -15.07 6.57
N ASP A 211 -18.52 -15.09 6.31
CA ASP A 211 -19.18 -16.22 5.66
C ASP A 211 -19.07 -16.15 4.13
N GLN A 212 -19.08 -14.94 3.58
CA GLN A 212 -19.10 -14.74 2.13
C GLN A 212 -18.31 -13.49 1.72
N ILE A 213 -17.56 -13.61 0.63
CA ILE A 213 -16.94 -12.50 -0.09
C ILE A 213 -17.50 -12.53 -1.50
N ILE A 214 -18.20 -11.45 -1.88
CA ILE A 214 -18.96 -11.35 -3.13
C ILE A 214 -18.31 -10.30 -4.02
N PHE A 215 -17.94 -10.66 -5.24
CA PHE A 215 -17.44 -9.74 -6.26
C PHE A 215 -18.49 -9.55 -7.34
N SER A 216 -18.73 -8.32 -7.76
CA SER A 216 -19.61 -8.02 -8.90
C SER A 216 -18.92 -8.22 -10.25
N ASP A 217 -17.62 -8.45 -10.25
CA ASP A 217 -16.74 -8.53 -11.42
C ASP A 217 -15.84 -9.76 -11.31
N HIS A 218 -15.87 -10.63 -12.33
CA HIS A 218 -15.11 -11.88 -12.36
C HIS A 218 -13.61 -11.65 -12.40
N ASP A 219 -13.13 -10.68 -13.16
CA ASP A 219 -11.70 -10.41 -13.28
C ASP A 219 -11.10 -9.90 -11.95
N ARG A 220 -11.89 -9.12 -11.21
CA ARG A 220 -11.52 -8.66 -9.86
C ARG A 220 -11.49 -9.81 -8.87
N PHE A 221 -12.43 -10.74 -8.97
CA PHE A 221 -12.46 -11.96 -8.15
C PHE A 221 -11.21 -12.83 -8.41
N GLU A 222 -10.87 -13.11 -9.68
CA GLU A 222 -9.71 -13.95 -10.01
C GLU A 222 -8.39 -13.32 -9.52
N LYS A 223 -8.26 -12.00 -9.57
CA LYS A 223 -7.07 -11.31 -9.03
C LYS A 223 -6.92 -11.45 -7.52
N VAL A 224 -8.03 -11.50 -6.78
CA VAL A 224 -8.01 -11.66 -5.31
C VAL A 224 -7.88 -13.13 -4.93
N LYS A 225 -8.55 -14.03 -5.65
CA LYS A 225 -8.50 -15.48 -5.43
C LYS A 225 -7.08 -16.05 -5.57
N ASN A 226 -6.31 -15.59 -6.56
CA ASN A 226 -4.94 -16.06 -6.81
C ASN A 226 -3.90 -15.44 -5.85
N TRP A 227 -4.35 -14.69 -4.86
CA TRP A 227 -3.51 -14.04 -3.87
C TRP A 227 -3.42 -14.83 -2.54
N ASP A 228 -4.16 -15.94 -2.43
CA ASP A 228 -4.11 -16.87 -1.29
C ASP A 228 -2.91 -17.84 -1.36
#